data_7f9351f111d024bccecd4ce037a742a3
#
_entry.id   7f9351f111d024bccecd4ce037a742a3
#
_cell.length_a   1.000
_cell.length_b   1.000
_cell.length_c   1.000
_cell.angle_alpha   90.00
_cell.angle_beta   90.00
_cell.angle_gamma   90.00
#
_symmetry.space_group_name_H-M   'P 1'
#
loop_
_entity.id
_entity.type
_entity.pdbx_description
1 polymer ?
#
loop_
_entity_poly.entity_id
_entity_poly.type
_entity_poly.pdbx_seq_one_letter_code
_entity_poly.pdbx_strand_id
1 'polypeptide(L)'
;MNQEIIEGFLQASLPMSMIATATGSLLGLVVGMIPGMTISTGIIIVLPATFVLDPVISISLLLGLYVGGMMGGSFAAILLNIPGTPSASATAMDGYPMSVRGEAGRALGTAIVASFIGGLFSFCCLYFIAPLLAEIALQFRAPDLFSLLFFGLTIICSFAAKSLVKGLLSAVIGLMLVTIGQDPVMGTARFTFGEVNLMAGVHFLTAMIGLFAVPQLVENLAGSQKGQSQTHTQSRIASVLPNLKQLSRMIKPVSIGSITGSFLGILPGVGGPIAAFISYDYTKKLSRNPQDFGKGCVEGIAAPESANNAVTGGALIPMMTLGIPGDPVTAILIGALMIHGLSPGPLLFMERGDFAYSVIFAFFWANIFNLIIALSAVRLLVKLLSTPKALLMPTIAILCVVGSYSLRNNFFDVYVMFFFGLLGLAMRWLDMPVVPLLLALVLGGQLEEHLRVALTGSRGDVSIFFTSPVSLLFLILSVFSIFWSFYAARLGKKSQQMTA
;
A
#
# COMPACT_ATOMS: atom_id res chain seq x y z
N MET A 1 -12.41 -15.12 21.66
CA MET A 1 -12.13 -15.41 20.23
C MET A 1 -13.39 -15.71 19.41
N ASN A 2 -14.21 -16.75 19.69
CA ASN A 2 -15.40 -16.99 18.85
C ASN A 2 -16.44 -15.87 18.88
N GLN A 3 -16.64 -15.21 20.02
CA GLN A 3 -17.56 -14.09 20.14
C GLN A 3 -17.05 -12.86 19.38
N GLU A 4 -15.79 -12.53 19.48
CA GLU A 4 -15.13 -11.42 18.78
C GLU A 4 -15.19 -11.57 17.25
N ILE A 5 -15.01 -12.83 16.76
CA ILE A 5 -15.16 -13.16 15.34
C ILE A 5 -16.59 -12.86 14.85
N ILE A 6 -17.59 -13.29 15.62
CA ILE A 6 -19.01 -13.07 15.28
C ILE A 6 -19.34 -11.59 15.32
N GLU A 7 -18.93 -10.88 16.38
CA GLU A 7 -19.15 -9.45 16.53
C GLU A 7 -18.45 -8.66 15.41
N GLY A 8 -17.19 -8.98 15.08
CA GLY A 8 -16.47 -8.37 13.99
C GLY A 8 -17.12 -8.59 12.62
N PHE A 9 -17.61 -9.81 12.35
CA PHE A 9 -18.39 -10.10 11.15
C PHE A 9 -19.68 -9.28 11.08
N LEU A 10 -20.43 -9.21 12.19
CA LEU A 10 -21.66 -8.44 12.25
C LEU A 10 -21.41 -6.95 12.05
N GLN A 11 -20.39 -6.37 12.70
CA GLN A 11 -20.02 -4.95 12.53
C GLN A 11 -19.62 -4.61 11.09
N ALA A 12 -18.80 -5.44 10.44
CA ALA A 12 -18.41 -5.27 9.05
C ALA A 12 -19.60 -5.46 8.08
N SER A 13 -20.62 -6.21 8.49
CA SER A 13 -21.82 -6.51 7.69
C SER A 13 -22.99 -5.56 7.97
N LEU A 14 -22.83 -4.59 8.85
CA LEU A 14 -23.85 -3.53 9.04
C LEU A 14 -24.06 -2.76 7.73
N PRO A 15 -25.29 -2.33 7.44
CA PRO A 15 -25.62 -1.65 6.17
C PRO A 15 -24.71 -0.47 5.87
N MET A 16 -24.35 0.36 6.86
CA MET A 16 -23.47 1.51 6.67
C MET A 16 -22.03 1.08 6.37
N SER A 17 -21.51 0.04 7.03
CA SER A 17 -20.18 -0.52 6.75
C SER A 17 -20.12 -1.12 5.34
N MET A 18 -21.17 -1.83 4.92
CA MET A 18 -21.25 -2.39 3.56
C MET A 18 -21.35 -1.30 2.49
N ILE A 19 -22.16 -0.25 2.71
CA ILE A 19 -22.26 0.90 1.81
C ILE A 19 -20.91 1.62 1.72
N ALA A 20 -20.23 1.83 2.85
CA ALA A 20 -18.91 2.43 2.89
C ALA A 20 -17.89 1.60 2.10
N THR A 21 -17.87 0.27 2.31
CA THR A 21 -17.00 -0.65 1.56
C THR A 21 -17.28 -0.61 0.06
N ALA A 22 -18.54 -0.65 -0.35
CA ALA A 22 -18.94 -0.60 -1.75
C ALA A 22 -18.56 0.76 -2.39
N THR A 23 -18.80 1.86 -1.68
CA THR A 23 -18.41 3.21 -2.11
C THR A 23 -16.88 3.31 -2.23
N GLY A 24 -16.14 2.82 -1.23
CA GLY A 24 -14.68 2.74 -1.29
C GLY A 24 -14.20 1.94 -2.49
N SER A 25 -14.77 0.76 -2.74
CA SER A 25 -14.41 -0.09 -3.89
C SER A 25 -14.63 0.62 -5.22
N LEU A 26 -15.76 1.33 -5.37
CA LEU A 26 -16.04 2.11 -6.57
C LEU A 26 -15.04 3.27 -6.75
N LEU A 27 -14.81 4.04 -5.69
CA LEU A 27 -13.82 5.13 -5.70
C LEU A 27 -12.41 4.60 -6.00
N GLY A 28 -12.04 3.48 -5.38
CA GLY A 28 -10.76 2.83 -5.62
C GLY A 28 -10.58 2.41 -7.07
N LEU A 29 -11.56 1.74 -7.67
CA LEU A 29 -11.55 1.38 -9.10
C LEU A 29 -11.32 2.62 -9.97
N VAL A 30 -12.03 3.71 -9.69
CA VAL A 30 -11.88 4.96 -10.45
C VAL A 30 -10.49 5.56 -10.27
N VAL A 31 -10.01 5.68 -9.03
CA VAL A 31 -8.68 6.22 -8.72
C VAL A 31 -7.57 5.39 -9.36
N GLY A 32 -7.64 4.06 -9.23
CA GLY A 32 -6.65 3.15 -9.81
C GLY A 32 -6.62 3.19 -11.34
N MET A 33 -7.76 3.49 -11.98
CA MET A 33 -7.83 3.61 -13.44
C MET A 33 -7.21 4.91 -13.98
N ILE A 34 -7.15 5.98 -13.19
CA ILE A 34 -6.64 7.27 -13.65
C ILE A 34 -5.11 7.23 -13.72
N PRO A 35 -4.51 7.31 -14.93
CA PRO A 35 -3.05 7.30 -15.06
C PRO A 35 -2.42 8.48 -14.33
N GLY A 36 -1.42 8.19 -13.50
CA GLY A 36 -0.72 9.17 -12.71
C GLY A 36 -1.38 9.48 -11.35
N MET A 37 -2.47 8.82 -10.96
CA MET A 37 -2.95 8.78 -9.57
C MET A 37 -2.49 7.48 -8.91
N THR A 38 -1.99 7.59 -7.67
CA THR A 38 -1.67 6.41 -6.87
C THR A 38 -2.82 6.08 -5.94
N ILE A 39 -2.93 4.82 -5.53
CA ILE A 39 -3.93 4.39 -4.54
C ILE A 39 -3.71 5.16 -3.22
N SER A 40 -2.46 5.34 -2.83
CA SER A 40 -2.09 6.15 -1.66
C SER A 40 -2.66 7.55 -1.74
N THR A 41 -2.54 8.22 -2.90
CA THR A 41 -3.14 9.55 -3.10
C THR A 41 -4.66 9.51 -2.98
N GLY A 42 -5.31 8.50 -3.55
CA GLY A 42 -6.76 8.34 -3.45
C GLY A 42 -7.23 8.18 -2.01
N ILE A 43 -6.54 7.34 -1.21
CA ILE A 43 -6.85 7.15 0.21
C ILE A 43 -6.64 8.45 0.99
N ILE A 44 -5.52 9.15 0.74
CA ILE A 44 -5.21 10.42 1.40
C ILE A 44 -6.31 11.48 1.15
N ILE A 45 -6.85 11.53 -0.06
CA ILE A 45 -7.92 12.47 -0.42
C ILE A 45 -9.22 12.15 0.33
N VAL A 46 -9.53 10.87 0.50
CA VAL A 46 -10.76 10.41 1.16
C VAL A 46 -10.62 10.41 2.69
N LEU A 47 -9.40 10.27 3.20
CA LEU A 47 -9.09 10.12 4.62
C LEU A 47 -9.73 11.22 5.52
N PRO A 48 -9.70 12.53 5.17
CA PRO A 48 -10.33 13.54 6.01
C PRO A 48 -11.83 13.34 6.20
N ALA A 49 -12.53 12.78 5.20
CA ALA A 49 -13.95 12.48 5.32
C ALA A 49 -14.23 11.34 6.32
N THR A 50 -13.21 10.53 6.64
CA THR A 50 -13.36 9.42 7.59
C THR A 50 -13.31 9.85 9.05
N PHE A 51 -12.84 11.06 9.37
CA PHE A 51 -12.65 11.54 10.76
C PHE A 51 -13.95 11.68 11.54
N VAL A 52 -15.06 11.93 10.83
CA VAL A 52 -16.39 12.08 11.44
C VAL A 52 -17.19 10.79 11.42
N LEU A 53 -16.64 9.71 10.86
CA LEU A 53 -17.29 8.41 10.74
C LEU A 53 -16.88 7.49 11.90
N ASP A 54 -17.71 6.51 12.18
CA ASP A 54 -17.35 5.41 13.09
C ASP A 54 -16.09 4.67 12.57
N PRO A 55 -15.19 4.19 13.47
CA PRO A 55 -13.95 3.53 13.08
C PRO A 55 -14.15 2.35 12.11
N VAL A 56 -15.19 1.53 12.30
CA VAL A 56 -15.47 0.37 11.42
C VAL A 56 -15.90 0.84 10.03
N ILE A 57 -16.75 1.89 9.95
CA ILE A 57 -17.21 2.47 8.70
C ILE A 57 -16.03 3.11 7.96
N SER A 58 -15.17 3.82 8.68
CA SER A 58 -13.97 4.49 8.16
C SER A 58 -13.02 3.49 7.51
N ILE A 59 -12.64 2.45 8.25
CA ILE A 59 -11.70 1.45 7.74
C ILE A 59 -12.32 0.64 6.59
N SER A 60 -13.62 0.38 6.64
CA SER A 60 -14.35 -0.31 5.56
C SER A 60 -14.30 0.48 4.25
N LEU A 61 -14.49 1.80 4.30
CA LEU A 61 -14.36 2.70 3.15
C LEU A 61 -12.94 2.65 2.57
N LEU A 62 -11.92 2.76 3.43
CA LEU A 62 -10.52 2.81 3.02
C LEU A 62 -10.03 1.47 2.48
N LEU A 63 -10.46 0.33 3.06
CA LEU A 63 -10.15 -1.01 2.54
C LEU A 63 -10.82 -1.26 1.19
N GLY A 64 -12.08 -0.80 1.02
CA GLY A 64 -12.73 -0.81 -0.29
C GLY A 64 -11.92 -0.06 -1.34
N LEU A 65 -11.44 1.15 -1.00
CA LEU A 65 -10.62 1.97 -1.89
C LEU A 65 -9.26 1.31 -2.19
N TYR A 66 -8.65 0.67 -1.21
CA TYR A 66 -7.40 -0.06 -1.40
C TYR A 66 -7.56 -1.21 -2.39
N VAL A 67 -8.51 -2.11 -2.14
CA VAL A 67 -8.77 -3.28 -3.02
C VAL A 67 -9.20 -2.84 -4.42
N GLY A 68 -10.12 -1.87 -4.49
CA GLY A 68 -10.59 -1.30 -5.75
C GLY A 68 -9.47 -0.65 -6.56
N GLY A 69 -8.60 0.10 -5.89
CA GLY A 69 -7.48 0.77 -6.52
C GLY A 69 -6.44 -0.18 -7.12
N MET A 70 -6.18 -1.29 -6.44
CA MET A 70 -5.27 -2.34 -6.95
C MET A 70 -5.79 -2.95 -8.25
N MET A 71 -7.08 -3.28 -8.33
CA MET A 71 -7.69 -3.81 -9.55
C MET A 71 -7.84 -2.73 -10.62
N GLY A 72 -8.20 -1.49 -10.24
CA GLY A 72 -8.46 -0.39 -11.17
C GLY A 72 -7.29 -0.09 -12.10
N GLY A 73 -6.05 -0.24 -11.61
CA GLY A 73 -4.83 -0.04 -12.39
C GLY A 73 -4.74 -0.91 -13.65
N SER A 74 -5.31 -2.12 -13.62
CA SER A 74 -5.29 -3.04 -14.76
C SER A 74 -6.18 -2.60 -15.91
N PHE A 75 -7.25 -1.84 -15.65
CA PHE A 75 -8.14 -1.34 -16.72
C PHE A 75 -7.39 -0.41 -17.67
N ALA A 76 -6.67 0.58 -17.13
CA ALA A 76 -5.88 1.50 -17.95
C ALA A 76 -4.70 0.78 -18.62
N ALA A 77 -4.08 -0.18 -17.94
CA ALA A 77 -2.99 -1.00 -18.49
C ALA A 77 -3.45 -1.84 -19.70
N ILE A 78 -4.59 -2.49 -19.59
CA ILE A 78 -5.16 -3.35 -20.65
C ILE A 78 -5.68 -2.52 -21.83
N LEU A 79 -6.36 -1.40 -21.57
CA LEU A 79 -7.04 -0.64 -22.62
C LEU A 79 -6.14 0.40 -23.30
N LEU A 80 -5.21 1.01 -22.56
CA LEU A 80 -4.44 2.16 -23.02
C LEU A 80 -2.93 1.89 -23.09
N ASN A 81 -2.46 0.73 -22.63
CA ASN A 81 -1.03 0.44 -22.39
C ASN A 81 -0.37 1.47 -21.43
N ILE A 82 -1.17 2.04 -20.56
CA ILE A 82 -0.71 3.00 -19.55
C ILE A 82 -1.12 2.43 -18.19
N PRO A 83 -0.19 1.81 -17.45
CA PRO A 83 -0.54 1.24 -16.17
C PRO A 83 -1.02 2.32 -15.19
N GLY A 84 -2.20 2.14 -14.61
CA GLY A 84 -2.74 3.03 -13.58
C GLY A 84 -1.95 2.90 -12.27
N THR A 85 -1.46 1.69 -11.98
CA THR A 85 -0.58 1.40 -10.85
C THR A 85 0.71 0.75 -11.36
N PRO A 86 1.85 0.89 -10.65
CA PRO A 86 3.12 0.27 -11.06
C PRO A 86 3.05 -1.25 -11.25
N SER A 87 2.23 -1.94 -10.44
CA SER A 87 2.01 -3.39 -10.53
C SER A 87 1.27 -3.80 -11.81
N ALA A 88 0.37 -2.97 -12.30
CA ALA A 88 -0.36 -3.22 -13.55
C ALA A 88 0.53 -3.18 -14.81
N SER A 89 1.79 -2.76 -14.67
CA SER A 89 2.76 -2.81 -15.79
C SER A 89 3.03 -4.24 -16.26
N ALA A 90 3.03 -5.22 -15.34
CA ALA A 90 3.16 -6.63 -15.70
C ALA A 90 1.91 -7.12 -16.47
N THR A 91 0.73 -6.70 -16.05
CA THR A 91 -0.55 -7.02 -16.71
C THR A 91 -0.63 -6.42 -18.13
N ALA A 92 -0.05 -5.22 -18.33
CA ALA A 92 -0.03 -4.57 -19.65
C ALA A 92 0.67 -5.40 -20.70
N MET A 93 1.69 -6.20 -20.33
CA MET A 93 2.50 -6.99 -21.27
C MET A 93 1.66 -7.96 -22.13
N ASP A 94 0.61 -8.53 -21.56
CA ASP A 94 -0.31 -9.42 -22.26
C ASP A 94 -1.71 -8.82 -22.43
N GLY A 95 -2.15 -7.98 -21.49
CA GLY A 95 -3.46 -7.37 -21.51
C GLY A 95 -3.68 -6.42 -22.69
N TYR A 96 -2.73 -5.54 -22.95
CA TYR A 96 -2.81 -4.61 -24.07
C TYR A 96 -2.78 -5.31 -25.45
N PRO A 97 -1.89 -6.28 -25.73
CA PRO A 97 -1.95 -7.04 -26.96
C PRO A 97 -3.29 -7.76 -27.20
N MET A 98 -3.95 -8.27 -26.14
CA MET A 98 -5.31 -8.79 -26.25
C MET A 98 -6.32 -7.71 -26.63
N SER A 99 -6.21 -6.52 -26.01
CA SER A 99 -7.10 -5.40 -26.32
C SER A 99 -6.97 -4.94 -27.77
N VAL A 100 -5.75 -4.85 -28.30
CA VAL A 100 -5.49 -4.51 -29.71
C VAL A 100 -6.10 -5.52 -30.68
N ARG A 101 -6.15 -6.79 -30.29
CA ARG A 101 -6.83 -7.85 -31.08
C ARG A 101 -8.36 -7.83 -30.98
N GLY A 102 -8.94 -6.87 -30.26
CA GLY A 102 -10.39 -6.79 -30.05
C GLY A 102 -10.89 -7.68 -28.91
N GLU A 103 -10.02 -8.27 -28.11
CA GLU A 103 -10.33 -9.16 -26.98
C GLU A 103 -10.32 -8.40 -25.62
N ALA A 104 -10.53 -7.09 -25.62
CA ALA A 104 -10.46 -6.25 -24.41
C ALA A 104 -11.37 -6.74 -23.28
N GLY A 105 -12.62 -7.12 -23.59
CA GLY A 105 -13.55 -7.66 -22.61
C GLY A 105 -13.03 -8.93 -21.94
N ARG A 106 -12.43 -9.81 -22.72
CA ARG A 106 -11.83 -11.06 -22.25
C ARG A 106 -10.61 -10.80 -21.34
N ALA A 107 -9.77 -9.85 -21.72
CA ALA A 107 -8.61 -9.45 -20.91
C ALA A 107 -9.04 -8.85 -19.58
N LEU A 108 -10.01 -7.91 -19.59
CA LEU A 108 -10.58 -7.32 -18.38
C LEU A 108 -11.24 -8.37 -17.49
N GLY A 109 -12.04 -9.27 -18.04
CA GLY A 109 -12.67 -10.34 -17.26
C GLY A 109 -11.64 -11.28 -16.61
N THR A 110 -10.55 -11.59 -17.30
CA THR A 110 -9.44 -12.36 -16.75
C THR A 110 -8.81 -11.62 -15.58
N ALA A 111 -8.54 -10.32 -15.72
CA ALA A 111 -7.96 -9.49 -14.67
C ALA A 111 -8.88 -9.42 -13.45
N ILE A 112 -10.17 -9.13 -13.64
CA ILE A 112 -11.16 -9.02 -12.56
C ILE A 112 -11.27 -10.33 -11.76
N VAL A 113 -11.42 -11.46 -12.44
CA VAL A 113 -11.57 -12.77 -11.78
C VAL A 113 -10.27 -13.18 -11.08
N ALA A 114 -9.11 -12.96 -11.70
CA ALA A 114 -7.82 -13.26 -11.09
C ALA A 114 -7.57 -12.40 -9.85
N SER A 115 -7.88 -11.10 -9.92
CA SER A 115 -7.79 -10.16 -8.78
C SER A 115 -8.68 -10.60 -7.62
N PHE A 116 -9.93 -10.97 -7.91
CA PHE A 116 -10.86 -11.47 -6.89
C PHE A 116 -10.33 -12.72 -6.18
N ILE A 117 -9.86 -13.72 -6.94
CA ILE A 117 -9.35 -14.96 -6.36
C ILE A 117 -8.07 -14.70 -5.54
N GLY A 118 -7.17 -13.85 -6.03
CA GLY A 118 -5.98 -13.42 -5.29
C GLY A 118 -6.31 -12.72 -3.98
N GLY A 119 -7.26 -11.78 -4.02
CA GLY A 119 -7.75 -11.08 -2.85
C GLY A 119 -8.43 -12.00 -1.84
N LEU A 120 -9.26 -12.94 -2.31
CA LEU A 120 -9.93 -13.91 -1.44
C LEU A 120 -8.92 -14.90 -0.81
N PHE A 121 -7.91 -15.33 -1.56
CA PHE A 121 -6.84 -16.16 -1.01
C PHE A 121 -6.07 -15.42 0.09
N SER A 122 -5.73 -14.16 -0.14
CA SER A 122 -5.02 -13.35 0.87
C SER A 122 -5.91 -12.99 2.06
N PHE A 123 -7.24 -12.90 1.89
CA PHE A 123 -8.18 -12.83 3.00
C PHE A 123 -8.07 -14.08 3.89
N CYS A 124 -8.05 -15.28 3.29
CA CYS A 124 -7.86 -16.51 4.08
C CYS A 124 -6.51 -16.48 4.82
N CYS A 125 -5.43 -16.05 4.15
CA CYS A 125 -4.13 -15.88 4.82
C CYS A 125 -4.21 -14.89 5.99
N LEU A 126 -4.84 -13.73 5.79
CA LEU A 126 -5.02 -12.73 6.84
C LEU A 126 -5.83 -13.29 8.02
N TYR A 127 -6.95 -13.93 7.74
CA TYR A 127 -7.84 -14.49 8.75
C TYR A 127 -7.18 -15.54 9.63
N PHE A 128 -6.37 -16.44 9.04
CA PHE A 128 -5.73 -17.52 9.79
C PHE A 128 -4.37 -17.14 10.37
N ILE A 129 -3.59 -16.33 9.68
CA ILE A 129 -2.20 -16.02 10.09
C ILE A 129 -2.15 -14.84 11.07
N ALA A 130 -3.00 -13.81 10.88
CA ALA A 130 -2.87 -12.61 11.70
C ALA A 130 -3.11 -12.87 13.21
N PRO A 131 -4.15 -13.60 13.65
CA PRO A 131 -4.32 -13.87 15.08
C PRO A 131 -3.16 -14.67 15.68
N LEU A 132 -2.64 -15.68 14.95
CA LEU A 132 -1.48 -16.47 15.39
C LEU A 132 -0.22 -15.62 15.54
N LEU A 133 0.02 -14.75 14.57
CA LEU A 133 1.18 -13.85 14.61
C LEU A 133 1.05 -12.82 15.72
N ALA A 134 -0.16 -12.30 15.98
CA ALA A 134 -0.41 -11.39 17.09
C ALA A 134 -0.13 -12.07 18.45
N GLU A 135 -0.56 -13.32 18.65
CA GLU A 135 -0.28 -14.08 19.86
C GLU A 135 1.22 -14.29 20.08
N ILE A 136 1.98 -14.59 19.03
CA ILE A 136 3.44 -14.68 19.10
C ILE A 136 4.06 -13.33 19.44
N ALA A 137 3.57 -12.25 18.82
CA ALA A 137 4.10 -10.90 19.01
C ALA A 137 3.86 -10.35 20.43
N LEU A 138 2.87 -10.83 21.15
CA LEU A 138 2.63 -10.50 22.57
C LEU A 138 3.77 -10.97 23.50
N GLN A 139 4.55 -11.94 23.07
CA GLN A 139 5.70 -12.42 23.83
C GLN A 139 6.94 -11.53 23.66
N PHE A 140 6.90 -10.59 22.72
CA PHE A 140 8.03 -9.72 22.42
C PHE A 140 8.19 -8.66 23.52
N ARG A 141 9.45 -8.50 23.95
CA ARG A 141 9.87 -7.47 24.91
C ARG A 141 10.35 -6.22 24.16
N ALA A 142 10.60 -5.14 24.89
CA ALA A 142 11.05 -3.88 24.28
C ALA A 142 12.29 -4.01 23.36
N PRO A 143 13.32 -4.81 23.65
CA PRO A 143 14.43 -5.03 22.73
C PRO A 143 14.00 -5.71 21.42
N ASP A 144 13.04 -6.65 21.51
CA ASP A 144 12.53 -7.40 20.37
C ASP A 144 11.73 -6.49 19.44
N LEU A 145 10.86 -5.67 20.03
CA LEU A 145 10.05 -4.69 19.30
C LEU A 145 10.92 -3.62 18.65
N PHE A 146 11.92 -3.10 19.34
CA PHE A 146 12.89 -2.19 18.73
C PHE A 146 13.58 -2.81 17.51
N SER A 147 14.09 -4.02 17.66
CA SER A 147 14.82 -4.71 16.59
C SER A 147 13.91 -5.06 15.40
N LEU A 148 12.67 -5.41 15.67
CA LEU A 148 11.64 -5.66 14.66
C LEU A 148 11.31 -4.38 13.86
N LEU A 149 11.07 -3.25 14.54
CA LEU A 149 10.80 -1.96 13.90
C LEU A 149 12.01 -1.46 13.10
N PHE A 150 13.21 -1.65 13.64
CA PHE A 150 14.46 -1.34 12.96
C PHE A 150 14.64 -2.19 11.70
N PHE A 151 14.34 -3.49 11.77
CA PHE A 151 14.31 -4.37 10.59
C PHE A 151 13.30 -3.90 9.55
N GLY A 152 12.06 -3.58 9.98
CA GLY A 152 11.04 -3.05 9.07
C GLY A 152 11.52 -1.79 8.33
N LEU A 153 12.16 -0.87 9.04
CA LEU A 153 12.71 0.34 8.42
C LEU A 153 13.86 0.04 7.45
N THR A 154 14.78 -0.87 7.81
CA THR A 154 15.92 -1.22 6.94
C THR A 154 15.52 -1.95 5.68
N ILE A 155 14.57 -2.88 5.76
CA ILE A 155 14.10 -3.64 4.60
C ILE A 155 13.39 -2.72 3.60
N ILE A 156 12.60 -1.76 4.08
CA ILE A 156 11.91 -0.79 3.23
C ILE A 156 12.91 0.15 2.54
N CYS A 157 13.96 0.60 3.25
CA CYS A 157 15.04 1.38 2.64
C CYS A 157 15.73 0.60 1.51
N SER A 158 15.86 -0.71 1.68
CA SER A 158 16.51 -1.58 0.70
C SER A 158 15.69 -1.78 -0.58
N PHE A 159 14.37 -1.93 -0.46
CA PHE A 159 13.50 -2.22 -1.60
C PHE A 159 12.91 -0.98 -2.27
N ALA A 160 12.68 0.10 -1.53
CA ALA A 160 12.04 1.31 -2.06
C ALA A 160 12.95 2.20 -2.88
N ALA A 161 14.26 1.97 -2.88
CA ALA A 161 15.24 2.89 -3.47
C ALA A 161 16.00 2.29 -4.65
N LYS A 162 16.19 3.09 -5.73
CA LYS A 162 17.19 2.80 -6.78
C LYS A 162 18.62 2.79 -6.20
N SER A 163 18.82 3.41 -5.04
CA SER A 163 20.08 3.49 -4.29
C SER A 163 19.79 3.37 -2.80
N LEU A 164 20.38 2.37 -2.15
CA LEU A 164 20.25 2.16 -0.70
C LEU A 164 20.63 3.41 0.10
N VAL A 165 21.69 4.13 -0.31
CA VAL A 165 22.11 5.36 0.36
C VAL A 165 21.00 6.40 0.36
N LYS A 166 20.30 6.60 -0.76
CA LYS A 166 19.16 7.52 -0.85
C LYS A 166 17.99 7.05 0.00
N GLY A 167 17.74 5.73 0.08
CA GLY A 167 16.73 5.14 0.96
C GLY A 167 17.03 5.40 2.44
N LEU A 168 18.26 5.14 2.87
CA LEU A 168 18.70 5.39 4.24
C LEU A 168 18.69 6.88 4.59
N LEU A 169 19.16 7.76 3.71
CA LEU A 169 19.08 9.20 3.91
C LEU A 169 17.64 9.66 4.07
N SER A 170 16.73 9.15 3.26
CA SER A 170 15.30 9.44 3.36
C SER A 170 14.74 9.02 4.73
N ALA A 171 15.07 7.82 5.21
CA ALA A 171 14.67 7.35 6.53
C ALA A 171 15.26 8.20 7.67
N VAL A 172 16.54 8.57 7.58
CA VAL A 172 17.19 9.43 8.58
C VAL A 172 16.51 10.80 8.65
N ILE A 173 16.17 11.41 7.51
CA ILE A 173 15.40 12.67 7.48
C ILE A 173 14.06 12.47 8.19
N GLY A 174 13.35 11.36 7.95
CA GLY A 174 12.09 11.05 8.63
C GLY A 174 12.27 10.90 10.14
N LEU A 175 13.29 10.17 10.59
CA LEU A 175 13.62 10.01 12.01
C LEU A 175 13.96 11.35 12.67
N MET A 176 14.70 12.22 11.99
CA MET A 176 14.98 13.59 12.50
C MET A 176 13.68 14.40 12.65
N LEU A 177 12.76 14.30 11.69
CA LEU A 177 11.48 15.03 11.74
C LEU A 177 10.57 14.55 12.89
N VAL A 178 10.61 13.26 13.23
CA VAL A 178 9.87 12.71 14.39
C VAL A 178 10.35 13.28 15.71
N THR A 179 11.61 13.69 15.82
CA THR A 179 12.12 14.28 17.07
C THR A 179 11.62 15.70 17.35
N ILE A 180 10.91 16.33 16.40
CA ILE A 180 10.27 17.64 16.60
C ILE A 180 9.04 17.45 17.50
N GLY A 181 8.94 18.23 18.60
CA GLY A 181 7.80 18.20 19.51
C GLY A 181 8.20 17.93 20.95
N GLN A 182 7.30 17.37 21.73
CA GLN A 182 7.59 16.95 23.10
C GLN A 182 8.24 15.57 23.13
N ASP A 183 9.27 15.44 23.96
CA ASP A 183 9.88 14.16 24.27
C ASP A 183 8.85 13.24 24.96
N PRO A 184 8.57 12.04 24.42
CA PRO A 184 7.54 11.16 24.98
C PRO A 184 7.87 10.63 26.39
N VAL A 185 9.15 10.63 26.79
CA VAL A 185 9.60 10.12 28.10
C VAL A 185 9.77 11.24 29.11
N MET A 186 10.40 12.35 28.71
CA MET A 186 10.74 13.44 29.64
C MET A 186 9.79 14.65 29.55
N GLY A 187 8.91 14.73 28.56
CA GLY A 187 7.99 15.84 28.33
C GLY A 187 8.66 17.17 27.94
N THR A 188 9.97 17.17 27.70
CA THR A 188 10.72 18.38 27.30
C THR A 188 10.51 18.69 25.82
N ALA A 189 10.38 19.97 25.48
CA ALA A 189 10.25 20.42 24.10
C ALA A 189 11.57 20.23 23.33
N ARG A 190 11.50 19.61 22.15
CA ARG A 190 12.63 19.37 21.25
C ARG A 190 12.36 20.02 19.90
N PHE A 191 13.30 20.82 19.40
CA PHE A 191 13.26 21.44 18.06
C PHE A 191 11.95 22.18 17.73
N THR A 192 11.28 22.74 18.75
CA THR A 192 10.04 23.51 18.55
C THR A 192 10.29 24.97 18.20
N PHE A 193 11.51 25.47 18.38
CA PHE A 193 11.93 26.86 18.11
C PHE A 193 11.02 27.91 18.75
N GLY A 194 10.34 27.59 19.86
CA GLY A 194 9.38 28.46 20.54
C GLY A 194 7.98 28.49 19.91
N GLU A 195 7.74 27.71 18.83
CA GLU A 195 6.44 27.62 18.19
C GLU A 195 5.53 26.62 18.91
N VAL A 196 4.41 27.10 19.45
CA VAL A 196 3.46 26.29 20.24
C VAL A 196 2.83 25.18 19.38
N ASN A 197 2.56 25.46 18.12
CA ASN A 197 1.97 24.46 17.21
C ASN A 197 2.89 23.27 16.95
N LEU A 198 4.22 23.43 17.13
CA LEU A 198 5.20 22.34 17.01
C LEU A 198 5.34 21.53 18.30
N MET A 199 4.75 21.93 19.42
CA MET A 199 4.80 21.16 20.69
C MET A 199 4.18 19.75 20.53
N ALA A 200 3.09 19.65 19.77
CA ALA A 200 2.45 18.37 19.44
C ALA A 200 3.18 17.56 18.34
N GLY A 201 4.34 18.03 17.87
CA GLY A 201 5.09 17.43 16.78
C GLY A 201 4.48 17.66 15.40
N VAL A 202 5.15 17.10 14.40
CA VAL A 202 4.65 17.07 13.03
C VAL A 202 3.56 16.03 12.90
N HIS A 203 2.35 16.47 12.54
CA HIS A 203 1.26 15.54 12.35
C HIS A 203 1.50 14.66 11.11
N PHE A 204 1.59 13.35 11.32
CA PHE A 204 1.96 12.39 10.30
C PHE A 204 1.10 12.49 9.02
N LEU A 205 -0.23 12.60 9.17
CA LEU A 205 -1.13 12.67 8.01
C LEU A 205 -0.95 13.96 7.21
N THR A 206 -0.72 15.09 7.88
CA THR A 206 -0.42 16.37 7.21
C THR A 206 0.85 16.26 6.35
N ALA A 207 1.91 15.68 6.94
CA ALA A 207 3.16 15.43 6.23
C ALA A 207 2.94 14.51 5.01
N MET A 208 2.10 13.49 5.17
CA MET A 208 1.79 12.52 4.14
C MET A 208 0.99 13.14 2.98
N ILE A 209 -0.04 13.96 3.28
CA ILE A 209 -0.79 14.71 2.26
C ILE A 209 0.20 15.57 1.45
N GLY A 210 1.10 16.28 2.13
CA GLY A 210 2.14 17.08 1.47
C GLY A 210 3.04 16.23 0.57
N LEU A 211 3.67 15.20 1.12
CA LEU A 211 4.67 14.37 0.42
C LEU A 211 4.13 13.66 -0.83
N PHE A 212 2.87 13.28 -0.86
CA PHE A 212 2.29 12.52 -1.97
C PHE A 212 1.40 13.39 -2.88
N ALA A 213 0.46 14.14 -2.32
CA ALA A 213 -0.53 14.83 -3.13
C ALA A 213 0.05 16.06 -3.84
N VAL A 214 0.85 16.88 -3.17
CA VAL A 214 1.40 18.10 -3.78
C VAL A 214 2.34 17.80 -4.96
N PRO A 215 3.33 16.88 -4.87
CA PRO A 215 4.14 16.52 -6.02
C PRO A 215 3.32 15.92 -7.16
N GLN A 216 2.30 15.12 -6.86
CA GLN A 216 1.39 14.54 -7.85
C GLN A 216 0.62 15.61 -8.61
N LEU A 217 0.11 16.64 -7.91
CA LEU A 217 -0.57 17.77 -8.51
C LEU A 217 0.35 18.54 -9.46
N VAL A 218 1.56 18.86 -9.01
CA VAL A 218 2.56 19.59 -9.82
C VAL A 218 2.93 18.81 -11.09
N GLU A 219 3.20 17.52 -10.99
CA GLU A 219 3.54 16.66 -12.13
C GLU A 219 2.40 16.57 -13.14
N ASN A 220 1.17 16.40 -12.66
CA ASN A 220 0.00 16.33 -13.54
C ASN A 220 -0.25 17.67 -14.26
N LEU A 221 -0.03 18.81 -13.59
CA LEU A 221 -0.13 20.13 -14.20
C LEU A 221 0.97 20.34 -15.25
N ALA A 222 2.23 19.97 -14.94
CA ALA A 222 3.36 20.08 -15.86
C ALA A 222 3.23 19.13 -17.06
N GLY A 223 2.72 17.92 -16.86
CA GLY A 223 2.50 16.92 -17.92
C GLY A 223 1.34 17.21 -18.85
N SER A 224 0.42 18.09 -18.46
CA SER A 224 -0.77 18.45 -19.26
C SER A 224 -0.45 19.16 -20.57
N GLN A 225 0.79 19.70 -20.73
CA GLN A 225 1.21 20.37 -21.96
C GLN A 225 1.69 19.42 -23.07
N LYS A 226 1.98 18.16 -22.78
CA LYS A 226 2.31 17.17 -23.81
C LYS A 226 1.05 16.41 -24.21
N GLY A 227 0.25 17.04 -25.05
CA GLY A 227 -0.95 16.46 -25.64
C GLY A 227 -0.62 15.19 -26.42
N GLN A 228 -0.77 14.03 -25.79
CA GLN A 228 -1.01 12.80 -26.53
C GLN A 228 -2.53 12.67 -26.69
N SER A 229 -3.00 13.15 -27.84
CA SER A 229 -4.29 12.77 -28.39
C SER A 229 -4.22 11.26 -28.69
N GLN A 230 -4.59 10.43 -27.71
CA GLN A 230 -4.68 9.00 -27.93
C GLN A 230 -6.01 8.74 -28.64
N THR A 231 -5.91 8.29 -29.87
CA THR A 231 -7.01 7.67 -30.59
C THR A 231 -7.54 6.49 -29.75
N HIS A 232 -8.67 6.75 -29.05
CA HIS A 232 -9.41 5.71 -28.39
C HIS A 232 -9.95 4.76 -29.46
N THR A 233 -9.28 3.65 -29.67
CA THR A 233 -9.88 2.53 -30.36
C THR A 233 -11.05 2.09 -29.46
N GLN A 234 -12.28 2.41 -29.87
CA GLN A 234 -13.49 1.94 -29.19
C GLN A 234 -13.57 0.41 -29.38
N SER A 235 -12.83 -0.32 -28.58
CA SER A 235 -12.98 -1.77 -28.50
C SER A 235 -14.37 -2.09 -27.98
N ARG A 236 -15.23 -2.67 -28.80
CA ARG A 236 -16.53 -3.18 -28.35
C ARG A 236 -16.25 -4.22 -27.24
N ILE A 237 -16.59 -3.89 -26.01
CA ILE A 237 -16.53 -4.83 -24.88
C ILE A 237 -17.70 -5.79 -25.06
N ALA A 238 -17.43 -6.93 -25.70
CA ALA A 238 -18.46 -7.92 -26.04
C ALA A 238 -18.81 -8.80 -24.83
N SER A 239 -17.90 -9.62 -24.35
CA SER A 239 -18.08 -10.51 -23.19
C SER A 239 -16.95 -10.28 -22.20
N VAL A 240 -17.30 -10.04 -20.92
CA VAL A 240 -16.31 -9.81 -19.85
C VAL A 240 -16.04 -11.11 -19.10
N LEU A 241 -17.04 -11.95 -18.88
CA LEU A 241 -16.86 -13.17 -18.11
C LEU A 241 -16.02 -14.21 -18.88
N PRO A 242 -14.93 -14.73 -18.27
CA PRO A 242 -14.16 -15.79 -18.83
C PRO A 242 -14.99 -17.09 -18.92
N ASN A 243 -14.84 -17.81 -20.03
CA ASN A 243 -15.50 -19.11 -20.18
C ASN A 243 -14.79 -20.21 -19.37
N LEU A 244 -15.45 -21.37 -19.20
CA LEU A 244 -14.91 -22.49 -18.41
C LEU A 244 -13.51 -22.94 -18.84
N LYS A 245 -13.22 -22.92 -20.16
CA LYS A 245 -11.89 -23.28 -20.69
C LYS A 245 -10.83 -22.24 -20.31
N GLN A 246 -11.19 -20.98 -20.22
CA GLN A 246 -10.31 -19.92 -19.73
C GLN A 246 -10.07 -20.04 -18.22
N LEU A 247 -11.14 -20.26 -17.46
CA LEU A 247 -11.04 -20.50 -16.00
C LEU A 247 -10.09 -21.64 -15.68
N SER A 248 -10.18 -22.78 -16.42
CA SER A 248 -9.26 -23.90 -16.21
C SER A 248 -7.80 -23.55 -16.50
N ARG A 249 -7.53 -22.67 -17.48
CA ARG A 249 -6.17 -22.19 -17.76
C ARG A 249 -5.66 -21.19 -16.73
N MET A 250 -6.56 -20.51 -16.02
CA MET A 250 -6.21 -19.53 -14.98
C MET A 250 -5.83 -20.19 -13.65
N ILE A 251 -6.23 -21.42 -13.37
CA ILE A 251 -6.03 -22.07 -12.05
C ILE A 251 -4.56 -22.01 -11.64
N LYS A 252 -3.65 -22.51 -12.45
CA LYS A 252 -2.20 -22.54 -12.13
C LYS A 252 -1.60 -21.13 -12.01
N PRO A 253 -1.79 -20.21 -12.98
CA PRO A 253 -1.32 -18.83 -12.87
C PRO A 253 -1.84 -18.08 -11.63
N VAL A 254 -3.14 -18.21 -11.35
CA VAL A 254 -3.77 -17.58 -10.18
C VAL A 254 -3.22 -18.15 -8.88
N SER A 255 -3.02 -19.47 -8.78
CA SER A 255 -2.42 -20.09 -7.59
C SER A 255 -0.99 -19.57 -7.36
N ILE A 256 -0.16 -19.52 -8.41
CA ILE A 256 1.21 -18.97 -8.33
C ILE A 256 1.15 -17.51 -7.88
N GLY A 257 0.31 -16.70 -8.51
CA GLY A 257 0.18 -15.29 -8.18
C GLY A 257 -0.32 -15.08 -6.76
N SER A 258 -1.37 -15.78 -6.34
CA SER A 258 -1.95 -15.65 -5.00
C SER A 258 -0.95 -15.99 -3.90
N ILE A 259 -0.22 -17.11 -4.02
CA ILE A 259 0.81 -17.51 -3.07
C ILE A 259 1.95 -16.49 -3.05
N THR A 260 2.47 -16.15 -4.23
CA THR A 260 3.59 -15.18 -4.35
C THR A 260 3.19 -13.82 -3.79
N GLY A 261 1.99 -13.34 -4.13
CA GLY A 261 1.49 -12.04 -3.68
C GLY A 261 1.27 -11.98 -2.17
N SER A 262 0.61 -12.99 -1.59
CA SER A 262 0.40 -13.03 -0.14
C SER A 262 1.72 -13.11 0.63
N PHE A 263 2.66 -13.94 0.19
CA PHE A 263 3.96 -14.06 0.83
C PHE A 263 4.79 -12.78 0.74
N LEU A 264 4.88 -12.19 -0.45
CA LEU A 264 5.63 -10.95 -0.66
C LEU A 264 4.95 -9.73 -0.02
N GLY A 265 3.62 -9.77 0.14
CA GLY A 265 2.87 -8.74 0.87
C GLY A 265 3.21 -8.66 2.35
N ILE A 266 3.52 -9.81 2.98
CA ILE A 266 3.97 -9.86 4.39
C ILE A 266 5.33 -9.16 4.55
N LEU A 267 6.14 -9.12 3.49
CA LEU A 267 7.48 -8.51 3.56
C LEU A 267 7.37 -6.98 3.36
N PRO A 268 7.72 -6.17 4.36
CA PRO A 268 7.60 -4.72 4.27
C PRO A 268 8.38 -4.16 3.07
N GLY A 269 7.75 -3.26 2.30
CA GLY A 269 8.39 -2.54 1.20
C GLY A 269 8.52 -3.28 -0.13
N VAL A 270 8.23 -4.58 -0.21
CA VAL A 270 8.29 -5.34 -1.48
C VAL A 270 7.15 -4.91 -2.42
N GLY A 271 5.93 -4.84 -1.89
CA GLY A 271 4.77 -4.29 -2.57
C GLY A 271 4.30 -5.04 -3.83
N GLY A 272 3.20 -4.53 -4.39
CA GLY A 272 2.52 -5.12 -5.56
C GLY A 272 3.36 -5.28 -6.82
N PRO A 273 4.19 -4.30 -7.22
CA PRO A 273 4.95 -4.37 -8.46
C PRO A 273 5.90 -5.57 -8.50
N ILE A 274 6.67 -5.80 -7.45
CA ILE A 274 7.62 -6.92 -7.39
C ILE A 274 6.87 -8.25 -7.42
N ALA A 275 5.78 -8.37 -6.66
CA ALA A 275 4.95 -9.57 -6.66
C ALA A 275 4.35 -9.87 -8.02
N ALA A 276 3.85 -8.85 -8.73
CA ALA A 276 3.27 -8.99 -10.06
C ALA A 276 4.30 -9.48 -11.09
N PHE A 277 5.50 -8.89 -11.13
CA PHE A 277 6.56 -9.31 -12.07
C PHE A 277 7.12 -10.68 -11.73
N ILE A 278 7.34 -11.00 -10.46
CA ILE A 278 7.82 -12.33 -10.04
C ILE A 278 6.80 -13.41 -10.42
N SER A 279 5.53 -13.19 -10.14
CA SER A 279 4.48 -14.15 -10.48
C SER A 279 4.33 -14.35 -11.98
N TYR A 280 4.46 -13.28 -12.78
CA TYR A 280 4.50 -13.34 -14.24
C TYR A 280 5.67 -14.21 -14.73
N ASP A 281 6.89 -13.95 -14.24
CA ASP A 281 8.10 -14.67 -14.67
C ASP A 281 8.06 -16.16 -14.28
N TYR A 282 7.65 -16.46 -13.03
CA TYR A 282 7.47 -17.85 -12.60
C TYR A 282 6.41 -18.58 -13.42
N THR A 283 5.28 -17.92 -13.68
CA THR A 283 4.22 -18.52 -14.51
C THR A 283 4.70 -18.79 -15.92
N LYS A 284 5.42 -17.84 -16.52
CA LYS A 284 6.04 -18.02 -17.84
C LYS A 284 7.00 -19.21 -17.89
N LYS A 285 7.89 -19.33 -16.89
CA LYS A 285 8.85 -20.45 -16.78
C LYS A 285 8.16 -21.81 -16.60
N LEU A 286 7.04 -21.84 -15.92
CA LEU A 286 6.27 -23.06 -15.64
C LEU A 286 5.13 -23.32 -16.64
N SER A 287 4.95 -22.45 -17.65
CA SER A 287 3.95 -22.61 -18.70
C SER A 287 4.40 -23.64 -19.72
N ARG A 288 3.41 -24.31 -20.34
CA ARG A 288 3.65 -25.19 -21.50
C ARG A 288 4.02 -24.42 -22.77
N ASN A 289 3.60 -23.15 -22.85
CA ASN A 289 3.79 -22.28 -24.01
C ASN A 289 4.42 -20.93 -23.58
N PRO A 290 5.70 -20.91 -23.14
CA PRO A 290 6.36 -19.69 -22.69
C PRO A 290 6.47 -18.60 -23.76
N GLN A 291 6.46 -19.00 -25.03
CA GLN A 291 6.56 -18.12 -26.20
C GLN A 291 5.31 -17.26 -26.44
N ASP A 292 4.16 -17.58 -25.81
CA ASP A 292 2.91 -16.82 -25.94
C ASP A 292 2.86 -15.61 -25.02
N PHE A 293 3.72 -15.60 -23.99
CA PHE A 293 3.82 -14.49 -23.05
C PHE A 293 4.40 -13.23 -23.73
N GLY A 294 3.80 -12.08 -23.42
CA GLY A 294 4.08 -10.81 -24.09
C GLY A 294 3.36 -10.62 -25.42
N LYS A 295 2.56 -11.61 -25.86
CA LYS A 295 1.79 -11.57 -27.10
C LYS A 295 0.28 -11.59 -26.88
N GLY A 296 -0.17 -11.53 -25.64
CA GLY A 296 -1.59 -11.52 -25.25
C GLY A 296 -2.10 -12.91 -24.91
N CYS A 297 -1.63 -13.47 -23.82
CA CYS A 297 -2.14 -14.70 -23.23
C CYS A 297 -2.85 -14.45 -21.90
N VAL A 298 -3.86 -15.28 -21.59
CA VAL A 298 -4.67 -15.21 -20.38
C VAL A 298 -3.81 -15.44 -19.13
N GLU A 299 -2.85 -16.34 -19.21
CA GLU A 299 -1.95 -16.71 -18.12
C GLU A 299 -1.06 -15.53 -17.69
N GLY A 300 -0.60 -14.72 -18.67
CA GLY A 300 0.21 -13.53 -18.43
C GLY A 300 -0.56 -12.33 -17.85
N ILE A 301 -1.90 -12.39 -17.85
CA ILE A 301 -2.77 -11.43 -17.12
C ILE A 301 -3.10 -12.00 -15.75
N ALA A 302 -3.47 -13.28 -15.67
CA ALA A 302 -4.01 -13.89 -14.47
C ALA A 302 -3.00 -13.94 -13.32
N ALA A 303 -1.73 -14.25 -13.61
CA ALA A 303 -0.69 -14.35 -12.59
C ALA A 303 -0.37 -12.99 -11.92
N PRO A 304 -0.02 -11.92 -12.65
CA PRO A 304 0.29 -10.64 -12.02
C PRO A 304 -0.93 -10.01 -11.33
N GLU A 305 -2.15 -10.19 -11.86
CA GLU A 305 -3.35 -9.61 -11.24
C GLU A 305 -3.72 -10.32 -9.94
N SER A 306 -3.65 -11.63 -9.89
CA SER A 306 -3.87 -12.35 -8.63
C SER A 306 -2.78 -12.02 -7.60
N ALA A 307 -1.52 -11.88 -8.01
CA ALA A 307 -0.44 -11.49 -7.12
C ALA A 307 -0.63 -10.06 -6.59
N ASN A 308 -0.96 -9.12 -7.46
CA ASN A 308 -1.18 -7.73 -7.11
C ASN A 308 -2.27 -7.57 -6.02
N ASN A 309 -3.40 -8.26 -6.18
CA ASN A 309 -4.47 -8.20 -5.20
C ASN A 309 -4.20 -9.06 -3.96
N ALA A 310 -3.45 -10.15 -4.08
CA ALA A 310 -3.03 -10.95 -2.93
C ALA A 310 -2.05 -10.22 -2.01
N VAL A 311 -1.25 -9.28 -2.53
CA VAL A 311 -0.41 -8.40 -1.71
C VAL A 311 -1.23 -7.60 -0.70
N THR A 312 -2.47 -7.21 -1.02
CA THR A 312 -3.29 -6.38 -0.13
C THR A 312 -3.53 -7.04 1.22
N GLY A 313 -4.03 -8.28 1.22
CA GLY A 313 -4.21 -9.04 2.46
C GLY A 313 -2.87 -9.41 3.11
N GLY A 314 -1.84 -9.74 2.30
CA GLY A 314 -0.49 -9.98 2.80
C GLY A 314 0.07 -8.79 3.59
N ALA A 315 -0.09 -7.57 3.08
CA ALA A 315 0.39 -6.33 3.71
C ALA A 315 -0.42 -5.94 4.97
N LEU A 316 -1.68 -6.34 5.06
CA LEU A 316 -2.50 -6.14 6.26
C LEU A 316 -2.04 -7.03 7.43
N ILE A 317 -1.43 -8.19 7.17
CA ILE A 317 -0.95 -9.09 8.24
C ILE A 317 0.04 -8.37 9.16
N PRO A 318 1.23 -7.92 8.71
CA PRO A 318 2.19 -7.24 9.59
C PRO A 318 1.65 -5.91 10.09
N MET A 319 0.82 -5.20 9.32
CA MET A 319 0.19 -3.96 9.75
C MET A 319 -0.66 -4.16 10.99
N MET A 320 -1.54 -5.15 11.00
CA MET A 320 -2.46 -5.38 12.11
C MET A 320 -1.81 -6.05 13.31
N THR A 321 -0.81 -6.93 13.07
CA THR A 321 -0.22 -7.77 14.11
C THR A 321 1.02 -7.18 14.76
N LEU A 322 1.81 -6.42 14.00
CA LEU A 322 3.10 -5.86 14.41
C LEU A 322 3.13 -4.33 14.38
N GLY A 323 2.08 -3.70 13.81
CA GLY A 323 2.08 -2.26 13.56
C GLY A 323 3.07 -1.82 12.45
N ILE A 324 3.57 -2.76 11.66
CA ILE A 324 4.53 -2.50 10.59
C ILE A 324 3.83 -2.51 9.23
N PRO A 325 3.83 -1.42 8.48
CA PRO A 325 3.18 -1.40 7.18
C PRO A 325 3.92 -2.26 6.15
N GLY A 326 3.17 -3.09 5.40
CA GLY A 326 3.71 -3.88 4.30
C GLY A 326 3.98 -3.05 3.04
N ASP A 327 3.22 -1.98 2.84
CA ASP A 327 3.30 -1.10 1.68
C ASP A 327 2.91 0.36 2.04
N PRO A 328 3.02 1.33 1.10
CA PRO A 328 2.65 2.72 1.35
C PRO A 328 1.18 2.91 1.73
N VAL A 329 0.27 2.06 1.24
CA VAL A 329 -1.16 2.16 1.55
C VAL A 329 -1.44 1.75 2.98
N THR A 330 -0.88 0.64 3.43
CA THR A 330 -1.00 0.18 4.82
C THR A 330 -0.37 1.14 5.82
N ALA A 331 0.67 1.91 5.42
CA ALA A 331 1.19 2.99 6.24
C ALA A 331 0.16 4.10 6.47
N ILE A 332 -0.64 4.43 5.45
CA ILE A 332 -1.73 5.40 5.57
C ILE A 332 -2.86 4.83 6.45
N LEU A 333 -3.18 3.56 6.29
CA LEU A 333 -4.19 2.88 7.11
C LEU A 333 -3.81 2.85 8.60
N ILE A 334 -2.52 2.69 8.93
CA ILE A 334 -2.02 2.87 10.32
C ILE A 334 -2.40 4.26 10.83
N GLY A 335 -2.13 5.31 10.05
CA GLY A 335 -2.50 6.67 10.42
C GLY A 335 -4.01 6.86 10.59
N ALA A 336 -4.81 6.24 9.73
CA ALA A 336 -6.26 6.25 9.84
C ALA A 336 -6.75 5.59 11.15
N LEU A 337 -6.16 4.46 11.53
CA LEU A 337 -6.45 3.78 12.80
C LEU A 337 -6.07 4.66 14.00
N MET A 338 -4.89 5.25 13.97
CA MET A 338 -4.38 6.09 15.06
C MET A 338 -5.26 7.33 15.32
N ILE A 339 -5.88 7.92 14.29
CA ILE A 339 -6.83 9.05 14.47
C ILE A 339 -8.06 8.61 15.27
N HIS A 340 -8.50 7.37 15.09
CA HIS A 340 -9.60 6.81 15.85
C HIS A 340 -9.17 6.26 17.22
N GLY A 341 -7.94 6.54 17.66
CA GLY A 341 -7.40 6.09 18.95
C GLY A 341 -7.07 4.58 18.97
N LEU A 342 -6.95 3.97 17.80
CA LEU A 342 -6.67 2.54 17.65
C LEU A 342 -5.23 2.34 17.20
N SER A 343 -4.40 1.75 18.05
CA SER A 343 -3.00 1.44 17.72
C SER A 343 -2.93 0.06 17.08
N PRO A 344 -2.51 -0.05 15.80
CA PRO A 344 -2.28 -1.36 15.20
C PRO A 344 -1.09 -2.05 15.88
N GLY A 345 -1.19 -3.36 15.97
CA GLY A 345 -0.20 -4.18 16.69
C GLY A 345 -0.86 -5.31 17.47
N PRO A 346 -0.09 -6.10 18.25
CA PRO A 346 -0.61 -7.28 18.91
C PRO A 346 -1.69 -6.97 19.96
N LEU A 347 -1.63 -5.81 20.60
CA LEU A 347 -2.63 -5.37 21.58
C LEU A 347 -4.01 -5.14 20.95
N LEU A 348 -4.09 -4.80 19.66
CA LEU A 348 -5.35 -4.61 18.96
C LEU A 348 -6.22 -5.87 19.01
N PHE A 349 -5.61 -7.06 18.88
CA PHE A 349 -6.33 -8.33 18.94
C PHE A 349 -6.78 -8.69 20.36
N MET A 350 -6.05 -8.20 21.40
CA MET A 350 -6.41 -8.49 22.80
C MET A 350 -7.47 -7.53 23.34
N GLU A 351 -7.31 -6.24 23.10
CA GLU A 351 -8.14 -5.19 23.69
C GLU A 351 -9.39 -4.89 22.89
N ARG A 352 -9.28 -5.03 21.56
CA ARG A 352 -10.33 -4.73 20.59
C ARG A 352 -10.40 -5.79 19.49
N GLY A 353 -10.52 -7.07 19.91
CA GLY A 353 -10.61 -8.21 19.00
C GLY A 353 -11.80 -8.11 18.05
N ASP A 354 -12.94 -7.60 18.54
CA ASP A 354 -14.13 -7.29 17.74
C ASP A 354 -13.81 -6.38 16.55
N PHE A 355 -13.05 -5.31 16.80
CA PHE A 355 -12.61 -4.37 15.77
C PHE A 355 -11.57 -5.01 14.83
N ALA A 356 -10.60 -5.76 15.35
CA ALA A 356 -9.60 -6.43 14.53
C ALA A 356 -10.26 -7.40 13.52
N TYR A 357 -11.23 -8.17 13.96
CA TYR A 357 -12.01 -9.03 13.07
C TYR A 357 -12.93 -8.23 12.13
N SER A 358 -13.45 -7.07 12.54
CA SER A 358 -14.23 -6.23 11.63
C SER A 358 -13.39 -5.70 10.45
N VAL A 359 -12.12 -5.39 10.67
CA VAL A 359 -11.17 -5.02 9.59
C VAL A 359 -10.95 -6.20 8.63
N ILE A 360 -10.76 -7.42 9.16
CA ILE A 360 -10.58 -8.62 8.36
C ILE A 360 -11.83 -8.88 7.49
N PHE A 361 -13.02 -8.79 8.07
CA PHE A 361 -14.27 -9.00 7.31
C PHE A 361 -14.63 -7.85 6.39
N ALA A 362 -14.26 -6.61 6.71
CA ALA A 362 -14.39 -5.48 5.79
C ALA A 362 -13.51 -5.70 4.54
N PHE A 363 -12.30 -6.27 4.71
CA PHE A 363 -11.45 -6.66 3.57
C PHE A 363 -12.08 -7.78 2.72
N PHE A 364 -12.77 -8.75 3.33
CA PHE A 364 -13.56 -9.75 2.61
C PHE A 364 -14.66 -9.08 1.76
N TRP A 365 -15.48 -8.22 2.38
CA TRP A 365 -16.54 -7.51 1.67
C TRP A 365 -16.01 -6.60 0.58
N ALA A 366 -14.85 -5.97 0.78
CA ALA A 366 -14.18 -5.16 -0.25
C ALA A 366 -13.87 -5.98 -1.51
N ASN A 367 -13.39 -7.22 -1.36
CA ASN A 367 -13.15 -8.11 -2.50
C ASN A 367 -14.45 -8.51 -3.22
N ILE A 368 -15.54 -8.78 -2.47
CA ILE A 368 -16.86 -9.11 -3.03
C ILE A 368 -17.43 -7.92 -3.81
N PHE A 369 -17.47 -6.73 -3.19
CA PHE A 369 -18.00 -5.54 -3.86
C PHE A 369 -17.16 -5.14 -5.05
N ASN A 370 -15.84 -5.26 -4.95
CA ASN A 370 -14.94 -4.98 -6.05
C ASN A 370 -15.23 -5.88 -7.27
N LEU A 371 -15.44 -7.19 -7.06
CA LEU A 371 -15.86 -8.10 -8.12
C LEU A 371 -17.19 -7.68 -8.75
N ILE A 372 -18.21 -7.44 -7.92
CA ILE A 372 -19.57 -7.10 -8.39
C ILE A 372 -19.54 -5.79 -9.18
N ILE A 373 -18.90 -4.74 -8.63
CA ILE A 373 -18.84 -3.42 -9.26
C ILE A 373 -18.03 -3.48 -10.55
N ALA A 374 -16.87 -4.12 -10.53
CA ALA A 374 -16.01 -4.23 -11.71
C ALA A 374 -16.69 -4.97 -12.87
N LEU A 375 -17.44 -6.06 -12.59
CA LEU A 375 -18.16 -6.80 -13.63
C LEU A 375 -19.38 -6.06 -14.13
N SER A 376 -20.18 -5.44 -13.23
CA SER A 376 -21.44 -4.77 -13.59
C SER A 376 -21.20 -3.41 -14.26
N ALA A 377 -20.21 -2.66 -13.79
CA ALA A 377 -19.94 -1.29 -14.21
C ALA A 377 -18.79 -1.15 -15.22
N VAL A 378 -18.25 -2.24 -15.76
CA VAL A 378 -17.08 -2.22 -16.67
C VAL A 378 -17.22 -1.17 -17.78
N ARG A 379 -18.39 -1.09 -18.43
CA ARG A 379 -18.64 -0.12 -19.52
C ARG A 379 -18.62 1.32 -19.04
N LEU A 380 -19.20 1.57 -17.87
CA LEU A 380 -19.21 2.89 -17.24
C LEU A 380 -17.79 3.28 -16.79
N LEU A 381 -17.07 2.36 -16.16
CA LEU A 381 -15.69 2.57 -15.72
C LEU A 381 -14.78 2.92 -16.89
N VAL A 382 -14.90 2.20 -18.01
CA VAL A 382 -14.13 2.51 -19.23
C VAL A 382 -14.45 3.91 -19.77
N LYS A 383 -15.70 4.36 -19.69
CA LYS A 383 -16.09 5.72 -20.07
C LYS A 383 -15.49 6.78 -19.15
N LEU A 384 -15.29 6.47 -17.87
CA LEU A 384 -14.67 7.38 -16.90
C LEU A 384 -13.18 7.62 -17.18
N LEU A 385 -12.48 6.71 -17.89
CA LEU A 385 -11.09 6.94 -18.33
C LEU A 385 -10.92 8.18 -19.22
N SER A 386 -12.00 8.67 -19.83
CA SER A 386 -12.00 9.87 -20.66
C SER A 386 -12.24 11.17 -19.88
N THR A 387 -12.34 11.13 -18.54
CA THR A 387 -12.59 12.32 -17.70
C THR A 387 -11.43 13.32 -17.79
N PRO A 388 -11.70 14.62 -18.07
CA PRO A 388 -10.65 15.61 -18.20
C PRO A 388 -9.88 15.82 -16.89
N LYS A 389 -8.54 15.72 -16.93
CA LYS A 389 -7.67 16.00 -15.78
C LYS A 389 -7.85 17.42 -15.21
N ALA A 390 -8.29 18.37 -16.05
CA ALA A 390 -8.53 19.75 -15.67
C ALA A 390 -9.58 19.91 -14.55
N LEU A 391 -10.53 19.00 -14.43
CA LEU A 391 -11.55 19.02 -13.37
C LEU A 391 -11.03 18.32 -12.10
N LEU A 392 -10.24 17.26 -12.25
CA LEU A 392 -9.77 16.44 -11.14
C LEU A 392 -8.71 17.18 -10.29
N MET A 393 -7.75 17.88 -10.92
CA MET A 393 -6.62 18.47 -10.21
C MET A 393 -7.02 19.58 -9.21
N PRO A 394 -7.89 20.56 -9.56
CA PRO A 394 -8.35 21.56 -8.60
C PRO A 394 -9.14 20.94 -7.44
N THR A 395 -9.98 19.95 -7.72
CA THR A 395 -10.76 19.25 -6.69
C THR A 395 -9.84 18.56 -5.67
N ILE A 396 -8.79 17.87 -6.14
CA ILE A 396 -7.79 17.24 -5.27
C ILE A 396 -7.06 18.28 -4.42
N ALA A 397 -6.65 19.41 -5.03
CA ALA A 397 -5.94 20.47 -4.31
C ALA A 397 -6.80 21.04 -3.16
N ILE A 398 -8.07 21.32 -3.41
CA ILE A 398 -9.02 21.80 -2.39
C ILE A 398 -9.17 20.78 -1.27
N LEU A 399 -9.38 19.52 -1.62
CA LEU A 399 -9.53 18.43 -0.62
C LEU A 399 -8.28 18.24 0.24
N CYS A 400 -7.08 18.40 -0.33
CA CYS A 400 -5.83 18.35 0.43
C CYS A 400 -5.73 19.48 1.46
N VAL A 401 -6.07 20.71 1.06
CA VAL A 401 -6.06 21.87 1.97
C VAL A 401 -7.09 21.72 3.07
N VAL A 402 -8.34 21.41 2.71
CA VAL A 402 -9.43 21.17 3.66
C VAL A 402 -9.08 20.01 4.59
N GLY A 403 -8.58 18.90 4.04
CA GLY A 403 -8.16 17.73 4.81
C GLY A 403 -7.08 18.04 5.83
N SER A 404 -6.03 18.76 5.43
CA SER A 404 -4.96 19.15 6.35
C SER A 404 -5.45 20.09 7.46
N TYR A 405 -6.33 21.05 7.15
CA TYR A 405 -6.93 21.95 8.12
C TYR A 405 -7.81 21.19 9.13
N SER A 406 -8.65 20.26 8.64
CA SER A 406 -9.65 19.54 9.45
C SER A 406 -9.04 18.59 10.49
N LEU A 407 -7.76 18.20 10.35
CA LEU A 407 -7.09 17.30 11.29
C LEU A 407 -7.05 17.83 12.72
N ARG A 408 -6.70 19.10 12.88
CA ARG A 408 -6.58 19.77 14.17
C ARG A 408 -7.28 21.14 14.19
N ASN A 409 -8.06 21.46 13.16
CA ASN A 409 -8.69 22.78 12.94
C ASN A 409 -7.67 23.92 13.04
N ASN A 410 -6.46 23.71 12.51
CA ASN A 410 -5.36 24.65 12.61
C ASN A 410 -4.74 24.92 11.23
N PHE A 411 -4.64 26.20 10.87
CA PHE A 411 -3.99 26.63 9.62
C PHE A 411 -2.51 26.29 9.57
N PHE A 412 -1.86 26.10 10.70
CA PHE A 412 -0.47 25.67 10.77
C PHE A 412 -0.25 24.33 10.06
N ASP A 413 -1.20 23.40 10.13
CA ASP A 413 -1.13 22.13 9.44
C ASP A 413 -1.13 22.29 7.90
N VAL A 414 -1.79 23.32 7.37
CA VAL A 414 -1.72 23.63 5.94
C VAL A 414 -0.32 24.09 5.55
N TYR A 415 0.35 24.92 6.38
CA TYR A 415 1.75 25.30 6.13
C TYR A 415 2.69 24.09 6.20
N VAL A 416 2.48 23.19 7.17
CA VAL A 416 3.22 21.92 7.26
C VAL A 416 3.00 21.07 6.02
N MET A 417 1.76 20.94 5.54
CA MET A 417 1.45 20.24 4.29
C MET A 417 2.23 20.81 3.08
N PHE A 418 2.24 22.13 2.93
CA PHE A 418 3.01 22.76 1.84
C PHE A 418 4.51 22.55 1.99
N PHE A 419 5.06 22.66 3.21
CA PHE A 419 6.47 22.36 3.47
C PHE A 419 6.83 20.94 3.04
N PHE A 420 6.05 19.94 3.46
CA PHE A 420 6.25 18.55 3.05
C PHE A 420 5.98 18.34 1.56
N GLY A 421 5.13 19.15 0.95
CA GLY A 421 4.91 19.16 -0.50
C GLY A 421 6.16 19.59 -1.27
N LEU A 422 6.81 20.66 -0.84
CA LEU A 422 8.09 21.12 -1.40
C LEU A 422 9.21 20.11 -1.14
N LEU A 423 9.25 19.53 0.06
CA LEU A 423 10.19 18.46 0.38
C LEU A 423 9.99 17.23 -0.54
N GLY A 424 8.74 16.82 -0.76
CA GLY A 424 8.40 15.72 -1.66
C GLY A 424 8.81 15.99 -3.11
N LEU A 425 8.64 17.22 -3.60
CA LEU A 425 9.12 17.64 -4.92
C LEU A 425 10.66 17.59 -5.00
N ALA A 426 11.35 18.12 -4.00
CA ALA A 426 12.81 18.09 -3.94
C ALA A 426 13.33 16.64 -3.90
N MET A 427 12.69 15.76 -3.12
CA MET A 427 13.05 14.34 -3.07
C MET A 427 12.86 13.65 -4.43
N ARG A 428 11.80 13.98 -5.18
CA ARG A 428 11.59 13.45 -6.53
C ARG A 428 12.67 13.93 -7.50
N TRP A 429 13.04 15.21 -7.47
CA TRP A 429 14.12 15.76 -8.29
C TRP A 429 15.49 15.13 -7.98
N LEU A 430 15.71 14.76 -6.73
CA LEU A 430 16.92 14.10 -6.28
C LEU A 430 16.87 12.57 -6.45
N ASP A 431 15.81 12.00 -7.05
CA ASP A 431 15.57 10.54 -7.11
C ASP A 431 15.64 9.86 -5.73
N MET A 432 15.16 10.54 -4.67
CA MET A 432 15.06 9.99 -3.32
C MET A 432 13.69 9.38 -3.10
N PRO A 433 13.58 8.16 -2.55
CA PRO A 433 12.30 7.54 -2.28
C PRO A 433 11.61 8.21 -1.07
N VAL A 434 10.32 8.54 -1.21
CA VAL A 434 9.52 9.18 -0.16
C VAL A 434 9.06 8.16 0.91
N VAL A 435 8.89 6.90 0.51
CA VAL A 435 8.34 5.84 1.39
C VAL A 435 9.16 5.60 2.66
N PRO A 436 10.51 5.52 2.62
CA PRO A 436 11.30 5.38 3.84
C PRO A 436 11.16 6.54 4.83
N LEU A 437 11.06 7.79 4.32
CA LEU A 437 10.79 8.96 5.15
C LEU A 437 9.44 8.86 5.85
N LEU A 438 8.40 8.50 5.09
CA LEU A 438 7.06 8.33 5.63
C LEU A 438 7.02 7.28 6.75
N LEU A 439 7.66 6.13 6.51
CA LEU A 439 7.69 5.04 7.48
C LEU A 439 8.51 5.39 8.72
N ALA A 440 9.57 6.15 8.54
CA ALA A 440 10.31 6.71 9.67
C ALA A 440 9.47 7.69 10.50
N LEU A 441 8.59 8.47 9.86
CA LEU A 441 7.61 9.31 10.57
C LEU A 441 6.58 8.50 11.36
N VAL A 442 6.14 7.35 10.83
CA VAL A 442 5.17 6.46 11.51
C VAL A 442 5.82 5.67 12.64
N LEU A 443 6.93 5.01 12.32
CA LEU A 443 7.57 4.05 13.23
C LEU A 443 8.57 4.70 14.19
N GLY A 444 9.05 5.92 13.89
CA GLY A 444 10.14 6.55 14.61
C GLY A 444 9.85 6.82 16.07
N GLY A 445 8.62 7.23 16.39
CA GLY A 445 8.19 7.42 17.78
C GLY A 445 8.25 6.12 18.58
N GLN A 446 7.67 5.04 18.04
CA GLN A 446 7.71 3.71 18.65
C GLN A 446 9.13 3.14 18.72
N LEU A 447 9.93 3.37 17.69
CA LEU A 447 11.34 2.94 17.66
C LEU A 447 12.13 3.60 18.80
N GLU A 448 11.97 4.91 18.99
CA GLU A 448 12.60 5.65 20.09
C GLU A 448 12.12 5.17 21.45
N GLU A 449 10.82 5.01 21.63
CA GLU A 449 10.22 4.53 22.87
C GLU A 449 10.75 3.16 23.27
N HIS A 450 10.70 2.17 22.38
CA HIS A 450 11.18 0.82 22.67
C HIS A 450 12.68 0.78 22.89
N LEU A 451 13.48 1.60 22.18
CA LEU A 451 14.90 1.74 22.44
C LEU A 451 15.17 2.23 23.88
N ARG A 452 14.47 3.29 24.28
CA ARG A 452 14.65 3.88 25.62
C ARG A 452 14.17 2.95 26.73
N VAL A 453 13.02 2.30 26.54
CA VAL A 453 12.49 1.32 27.52
C VAL A 453 13.46 0.17 27.68
N ALA A 454 14.03 -0.37 26.58
CA ALA A 454 15.02 -1.44 26.62
C ALA A 454 16.30 -1.01 27.36
N LEU A 455 16.85 0.18 27.05
CA LEU A 455 18.06 0.70 27.67
C LEU A 455 17.84 1.06 29.14
N THR A 456 16.69 1.64 29.48
CA THR A 456 16.36 1.97 30.89
C THR A 456 16.20 0.69 31.71
N GLY A 457 15.51 -0.32 31.17
CA GLY A 457 15.34 -1.61 31.83
C GLY A 457 16.65 -2.37 32.05
N SER A 458 17.62 -2.23 31.11
CA SER A 458 18.96 -2.83 31.22
C SER A 458 19.99 -1.95 31.94
N ARG A 459 19.60 -0.80 32.50
CA ARG A 459 20.51 0.19 33.11
C ARG A 459 21.62 0.67 32.16
N GLY A 460 21.30 0.82 30.88
CA GLY A 460 22.20 1.25 29.82
C GLY A 460 23.03 0.14 29.17
N ASP A 461 22.80 -1.12 29.53
CA ASP A 461 23.49 -2.25 28.91
C ASP A 461 22.93 -2.55 27.52
N VAL A 462 23.71 -2.26 26.49
CA VAL A 462 23.37 -2.49 25.08
C VAL A 462 23.37 -3.98 24.72
N SER A 463 23.98 -4.84 25.54
CA SER A 463 24.03 -6.29 25.28
C SER A 463 22.64 -6.93 25.23
N ILE A 464 21.62 -6.29 25.83
CA ILE A 464 20.24 -6.77 25.85
C ILE A 464 19.67 -7.04 24.45
N PHE A 465 20.11 -6.28 23.45
CA PHE A 465 19.69 -6.49 22.05
C PHE A 465 20.30 -7.73 21.42
N PHE A 466 21.40 -8.25 21.95
CA PHE A 466 22.10 -9.43 21.45
C PHE A 466 21.81 -10.69 22.29
N THR A 467 21.32 -10.53 23.51
CA THR A 467 20.99 -11.64 24.41
C THR A 467 19.59 -12.18 24.18
N SER A 468 18.63 -11.36 23.65
CA SER A 468 17.33 -11.85 23.23
C SER A 468 17.43 -12.54 21.88
N PRO A 469 17.02 -13.83 21.75
CA PRO A 469 17.06 -14.54 20.45
C PRO A 469 16.24 -13.87 19.35
N VAL A 470 15.08 -13.31 19.70
CA VAL A 470 14.18 -12.63 18.76
C VAL A 470 14.81 -11.32 18.27
N SER A 471 15.32 -10.50 19.20
CA SER A 471 16.03 -9.26 18.88
C SER A 471 17.24 -9.52 17.99
N LEU A 472 18.07 -10.51 18.36
CA LEU A 472 19.25 -10.89 17.59
C LEU A 472 18.89 -11.34 16.16
N LEU A 473 17.82 -12.13 16.01
CA LEU A 473 17.32 -12.56 14.71
C LEU A 473 17.00 -11.34 13.81
N PHE A 474 16.21 -10.38 14.32
CA PHE A 474 15.83 -9.20 13.54
C PHE A 474 17.02 -8.29 13.24
N LEU A 475 17.99 -8.16 14.13
CA LEU A 475 19.24 -7.42 13.86
C LEU A 475 20.07 -8.10 12.77
N ILE A 476 20.20 -9.43 12.80
CA ILE A 476 20.87 -10.18 11.73
C ILE A 476 20.14 -9.98 10.38
N LEU A 477 18.82 -10.08 10.37
CA LEU A 477 18.02 -9.86 9.17
C LEU A 477 18.16 -8.41 8.65
N SER A 478 18.28 -7.42 9.54
CA SER A 478 18.53 -6.02 9.18
C SER A 478 19.87 -5.85 8.46
N VAL A 479 20.94 -6.41 9.05
CA VAL A 479 22.28 -6.39 8.46
C VAL A 479 22.29 -7.13 7.12
N PHE A 480 21.66 -8.30 7.05
CA PHE A 480 21.54 -9.08 5.82
C PHE A 480 20.80 -8.29 4.72
N SER A 481 19.69 -7.64 5.04
CA SER A 481 18.93 -6.80 4.10
C SER A 481 19.79 -5.68 3.50
N ILE A 482 20.58 -5.00 4.34
CA ILE A 482 21.49 -3.94 3.90
C ILE A 482 22.58 -4.52 2.98
N PHE A 483 23.24 -5.59 3.40
CA PHE A 483 24.29 -6.25 2.61
C PHE A 483 23.77 -6.76 1.26
N TRP A 484 22.61 -7.41 1.27
CA TRP A 484 21.97 -7.91 0.06
C TRP A 484 21.66 -6.79 -0.94
N SER A 485 21.16 -5.66 -0.45
CA SER A 485 20.89 -4.49 -1.29
C SER A 485 22.16 -3.92 -1.94
N PHE A 486 23.29 -3.85 -1.19
CA PHE A 486 24.58 -3.45 -1.75
C PHE A 486 25.10 -4.46 -2.81
N TYR A 487 24.95 -5.74 -2.54
CA TYR A 487 25.38 -6.80 -3.45
C TYR A 487 24.57 -6.79 -4.74
N ALA A 488 23.24 -6.70 -4.64
CA ALA A 488 22.34 -6.62 -5.78
C ALA A 488 22.61 -5.37 -6.64
N ALA A 489 22.86 -4.22 -6.03
CA ALA A 489 23.23 -2.99 -6.74
C ALA A 489 24.55 -3.11 -7.53
N ARG A 490 25.53 -3.86 -7.00
CA ARG A 490 26.79 -4.13 -7.71
C ARG A 490 26.60 -5.07 -8.90
N LEU A 491 25.76 -6.09 -8.77
CA LEU A 491 25.46 -7.03 -9.86
C LEU A 491 24.72 -6.34 -11.00
N GLY A 492 23.74 -5.48 -10.71
CA GLY A 492 22.99 -4.71 -11.73
C GLY A 492 23.88 -3.78 -12.55
N LYS A 493 24.88 -3.14 -11.92
CA LYS A 493 25.85 -2.30 -12.63
C LYS A 493 26.78 -3.10 -13.56
N LYS A 494 27.18 -4.33 -13.15
CA LYS A 494 28.00 -5.21 -14.02
C LYS A 494 27.21 -5.70 -15.25
N SER A 495 25.93 -5.99 -15.12
CA SER A 495 25.09 -6.42 -16.22
C SER A 495 24.88 -5.32 -17.27
N GLN A 496 24.72 -4.06 -16.83
CA GLN A 496 24.59 -2.92 -17.76
C GLN A 496 25.90 -2.59 -18.51
N GLN A 497 27.05 -2.82 -17.89
CA GLN A 497 28.36 -2.63 -18.54
C GLN A 497 28.73 -3.74 -19.53
N MET A 498 28.12 -4.94 -19.45
CA MET A 498 28.32 -6.03 -20.40
C MET A 498 27.38 -5.95 -21.62
N THR A 499 26.36 -5.10 -21.57
CA THR A 499 25.39 -4.89 -22.67
C THR A 499 25.54 -3.53 -23.39
N ALA A 500 26.46 -2.68 -22.95
CA ALA A 500 26.90 -1.44 -23.59
C ALA A 500 28.25 -1.65 -24.28
#